data_a90d24fbb922424130021f660d1174db
#
_entry.id   a90d24fbb922424130021f660d1174db
#
_cell.length_a   1.000
_cell.length_b   1.000
_cell.length_c   1.000
_cell.angle_alpha   90.00
_cell.angle_beta   90.00
_cell.angle_gamma   90.00
#
_symmetry.space_group_name_H-M   'P 1'
#
loop_
_entity.id
_entity.type
_entity.pdbx_description
1 polymer ?
#
loop_
_entity_poly.entity_id
_entity_poly.type
_entity_poly.pdbx_seq_one_letter_code
_entity_poly.pdbx_strand_id
1 'polypeptide(L)'
;MILKQLTLGRGLAVVASLALSTVVFAQDAPAAAPAEEASGSVLGDMLANAGFIGYVIILMSVVSLALIIENFMSIKREKLAPPELVDELNALFEEQNYQQAIELCDQEKNYLTRVVGAGLAKMGHHFDTIQTGVREMETEESVKLFQKVGWLSLLSAIAPMMGLFGTVTGMFVTFGEIAAAGGSVSPAQLAGGIKLALVTTILGLTVAIPVGLFFFVLKNRVVRITTEVNALAEDFFERFRAKS
;
A
#
# COMPACT_ATOMS: atom_id res chain seq x y z
N MET A 1 -9.16 -14.29 24.13
CA MET A 1 -9.06 -14.70 22.71
C MET A 1 -10.23 -14.20 21.85
N ILE A 2 -11.36 -13.82 22.38
CA ILE A 2 -12.58 -13.40 21.65
C ILE A 2 -12.59 -11.88 21.30
N LEU A 3 -11.89 -11.03 22.04
CA LEU A 3 -11.87 -9.56 21.77
C LEU A 3 -10.98 -9.12 20.57
N LYS A 4 -10.07 -9.96 20.10
CA LYS A 4 -9.15 -9.63 18.98
C LYS A 4 -9.78 -9.83 17.60
N GLN A 5 -10.83 -10.62 17.49
CA GLN A 5 -11.59 -10.84 16.25
C GLN A 5 -12.60 -9.71 15.97
N LEU A 6 -13.08 -9.01 17.00
CA LEU A 6 -14.09 -7.97 16.83
C LEU A 6 -13.52 -6.65 16.25
N THR A 7 -12.23 -6.38 16.42
CA THR A 7 -11.62 -5.12 15.94
C THR A 7 -11.28 -5.15 14.45
N LEU A 8 -10.97 -6.32 13.88
CA LEU A 8 -10.66 -6.45 12.45
C LEU A 8 -11.94 -6.38 11.58
N GLY A 9 -13.02 -7.01 12.05
CA GLY A 9 -14.32 -6.98 11.35
C GLY A 9 -14.96 -5.59 11.34
N ARG A 10 -14.79 -4.81 12.41
CA ARG A 10 -15.32 -3.45 12.50
C ARG A 10 -14.57 -2.46 11.63
N GLY A 11 -13.25 -2.62 11.44
CA GLY A 11 -12.45 -1.79 10.53
C GLY A 11 -12.85 -1.97 9.07
N LEU A 12 -13.10 -3.21 8.63
CA LEU A 12 -13.51 -3.51 7.26
C LEU A 12 -14.95 -3.01 6.97
N ALA A 13 -15.85 -3.13 7.95
CA ALA A 13 -17.23 -2.65 7.83
C ALA A 13 -17.32 -1.12 7.76
N VAL A 14 -16.46 -0.39 8.49
CA VAL A 14 -16.40 1.08 8.45
C VAL A 14 -15.85 1.57 7.12
N VAL A 15 -14.85 0.90 6.55
CA VAL A 15 -14.29 1.25 5.22
C VAL A 15 -15.30 0.94 4.11
N ALA A 16 -16.02 -0.18 4.20
CA ALA A 16 -17.09 -0.50 3.25
C ALA A 16 -18.28 0.46 3.35
N SER A 17 -18.65 0.94 4.56
CA SER A 17 -19.72 1.92 4.75
C SER A 17 -19.32 3.32 4.30
N LEU A 18 -18.04 3.73 4.43
CA LEU A 18 -17.51 4.98 3.92
C LEU A 18 -17.46 5.01 2.37
N ALA A 19 -17.16 3.88 1.74
CA ALA A 19 -17.21 3.75 0.28
C ALA A 19 -18.66 3.81 -0.25
N LEU A 20 -19.65 3.40 0.55
CA LEU A 20 -21.07 3.45 0.18
C LEU A 20 -21.68 4.83 0.44
N SER A 21 -21.17 5.59 1.41
CA SER A 21 -21.73 6.92 1.77
C SER A 21 -21.34 8.05 0.80
N THR A 22 -20.30 7.88 -0.02
CA THR A 22 -19.94 8.85 -1.06
C THR A 22 -20.91 8.83 -2.26
N VAL A 23 -21.78 7.84 -2.36
CA VAL A 23 -22.82 7.76 -3.41
C VAL A 23 -24.08 8.55 -3.04
N VAL A 24 -24.30 8.90 -1.75
CA VAL A 24 -25.57 9.47 -1.27
C VAL A 24 -25.63 11.00 -1.36
N PHE A 25 -24.51 11.72 -1.56
CA PHE A 25 -24.49 13.19 -1.62
C PHE A 25 -24.82 13.80 -3.00
N ALA A 26 -25.30 13.00 -3.97
CA ALA A 26 -25.67 13.50 -5.31
C ALA A 26 -27.17 13.63 -5.52
N GLN A 27 -28.00 13.73 -4.48
CA GLN A 27 -29.46 13.58 -4.60
C GLN A 27 -30.28 14.84 -4.40
N ASP A 28 -29.70 16.06 -4.37
CA ASP A 28 -30.45 17.31 -4.37
C ASP A 28 -30.02 18.24 -5.51
N ALA A 29 -30.25 17.79 -6.75
CA ALA A 29 -30.33 18.67 -7.93
C ALA A 29 -31.74 18.63 -8.48
N PRO A 30 -32.33 19.81 -8.92
CA PRO A 30 -33.69 19.86 -9.38
C PRO A 30 -33.92 18.97 -10.60
N ALA A 31 -35.07 18.33 -10.63
CA ALA A 31 -35.51 17.37 -11.62
C ALA A 31 -35.30 17.86 -13.07
N ALA A 32 -34.32 17.33 -13.75
CA ALA A 32 -34.22 17.34 -15.19
C ALA A 32 -34.98 16.12 -15.74
N ALA A 33 -35.62 16.29 -16.87
CA ALA A 33 -36.54 15.38 -17.57
C ALA A 33 -36.07 13.90 -17.63
N PRO A 34 -37.00 12.96 -17.85
CA PRO A 34 -36.73 11.53 -17.72
C PRO A 34 -35.64 11.09 -18.71
N ALA A 35 -34.52 10.70 -18.16
CA ALA A 35 -33.47 10.00 -18.92
C ALA A 35 -33.99 8.59 -19.24
N GLU A 36 -34.12 8.30 -20.53
CA GLU A 36 -34.33 6.94 -21.05
C GLU A 36 -33.40 5.95 -20.40
N GLU A 37 -33.93 4.78 -20.12
CA GLU A 37 -33.29 3.62 -19.52
C GLU A 37 -31.97 3.23 -20.24
N ALA A 38 -30.87 3.76 -19.79
CA ALA A 38 -29.55 3.24 -20.13
C ALA A 38 -29.19 2.16 -19.11
N SER A 39 -29.68 0.95 -19.31
CA SER A 39 -29.29 -0.25 -18.53
C SER A 39 -27.92 -0.83 -18.94
N GLY A 40 -27.05 0.00 -19.53
CA GLY A 40 -25.61 -0.26 -19.58
C GLY A 40 -24.99 0.13 -18.25
N SER A 41 -24.19 -0.72 -17.61
CA SER A 41 -23.57 -0.34 -16.36
C SER A 41 -22.80 0.97 -16.59
N VAL A 42 -23.09 2.01 -15.79
CA VAL A 42 -22.42 3.33 -15.86
C VAL A 42 -20.89 3.17 -15.92
N LEU A 43 -20.39 2.12 -15.27
CA LEU A 43 -18.98 1.70 -15.35
C LEU A 43 -18.58 1.21 -16.75
N GLY A 44 -19.42 0.45 -17.45
CA GLY A 44 -19.14 -0.01 -18.81
C GLY A 44 -19.02 1.14 -19.79
N ASP A 45 -19.95 2.12 -19.71
CA ASP A 45 -19.91 3.32 -20.55
C ASP A 45 -18.72 4.23 -20.21
N MET A 46 -18.36 4.34 -18.92
CA MET A 46 -17.17 5.06 -18.49
C MET A 46 -15.89 4.39 -19.03
N LEU A 47 -15.82 3.07 -19.00
CA LEU A 47 -14.68 2.31 -19.51
C LEU A 47 -14.55 2.38 -21.03
N ALA A 48 -15.66 2.25 -21.76
CA ALA A 48 -15.69 2.33 -23.23
C ALA A 48 -15.25 3.70 -23.74
N ASN A 49 -15.55 4.73 -22.96
CA ASN A 49 -15.27 6.14 -23.33
C ASN A 49 -13.95 6.68 -22.74
N ALA A 50 -13.26 5.95 -21.87
CA ALA A 50 -12.08 6.45 -21.15
C ALA A 50 -10.81 6.57 -22.03
N GLY A 51 -10.84 6.10 -23.28
CA GLY A 51 -9.71 6.14 -24.21
C GLY A 51 -8.46 5.40 -23.69
N PHE A 52 -7.31 5.61 -24.32
CA PHE A 52 -6.04 4.96 -23.93
C PHE A 52 -5.64 5.21 -22.48
N ILE A 53 -5.84 6.45 -22.00
CA ILE A 53 -5.47 6.85 -20.63
C ILE A 53 -6.33 6.11 -19.59
N GLY A 54 -7.61 5.89 -19.89
CA GLY A 54 -8.48 5.10 -19.04
C GLY A 54 -8.00 3.66 -18.85
N TYR A 55 -7.54 3.02 -19.91
CA TYR A 55 -6.95 1.67 -19.81
C TYR A 55 -5.70 1.64 -18.93
N VAL A 56 -4.84 2.66 -19.00
CA VAL A 56 -3.68 2.78 -18.13
C VAL A 56 -4.11 2.92 -16.66
N ILE A 57 -5.13 3.70 -16.35
CA ILE A 57 -5.65 3.86 -14.99
C ILE A 57 -6.23 2.53 -14.47
N ILE A 58 -6.93 1.78 -15.32
CA ILE A 58 -7.45 0.46 -14.95
C ILE A 58 -6.31 -0.51 -14.65
N LEU A 59 -5.28 -0.54 -15.49
CA LEU A 59 -4.08 -1.36 -15.24
C LEU A 59 -3.42 -0.99 -13.91
N MET A 60 -3.28 0.31 -13.62
CA MET A 60 -2.78 0.79 -12.33
C MET A 60 -3.66 0.33 -11.16
N SER A 61 -4.98 0.29 -11.34
CA SER A 61 -5.93 -0.22 -10.34
C SER A 61 -5.67 -1.70 -10.03
N VAL A 62 -5.52 -2.53 -11.05
CA VAL A 62 -5.24 -3.96 -10.88
C VAL A 62 -3.88 -4.19 -10.20
N VAL A 63 -2.85 -3.47 -10.63
CA VAL A 63 -1.51 -3.55 -10.03
C VAL A 63 -1.54 -3.10 -8.57
N SER A 64 -2.23 -2.01 -8.26
CA SER A 64 -2.33 -1.53 -6.88
C SER A 64 -3.07 -2.50 -5.98
N LEU A 65 -4.13 -3.14 -6.47
CA LEU A 65 -4.86 -4.16 -5.72
C LEU A 65 -3.98 -5.39 -5.44
N ALA A 66 -3.23 -5.86 -6.42
CA ALA A 66 -2.28 -6.96 -6.26
C ALA A 66 -1.22 -6.62 -5.20
N LEU A 67 -0.62 -5.42 -5.27
CA LEU A 67 0.35 -4.94 -4.28
C LEU A 67 -0.24 -4.80 -2.88
N ILE A 68 -1.48 -4.35 -2.75
CA ILE A 68 -2.16 -4.27 -1.45
C ILE A 68 -2.27 -5.66 -0.84
N ILE A 69 -2.76 -6.64 -1.60
CA ILE A 69 -2.93 -8.03 -1.12
C ILE A 69 -1.57 -8.62 -0.73
N GLU A 70 -0.56 -8.50 -1.59
CA GLU A 70 0.79 -9.01 -1.33
C GLU A 70 1.38 -8.40 -0.04
N ASN A 71 1.30 -7.08 0.14
CA ASN A 71 1.82 -6.41 1.32
C ASN A 71 1.06 -6.81 2.60
N PHE A 72 -0.27 -6.97 2.54
CA PHE A 72 -1.05 -7.47 3.67
C PHE A 72 -0.66 -8.89 4.09
N MET A 73 -0.30 -9.73 3.13
CA MET A 73 0.14 -11.11 3.39
C MET A 73 1.62 -11.20 3.82
N SER A 74 2.46 -10.28 3.34
CA SER A 74 3.90 -10.26 3.61
C SER A 74 4.22 -9.58 4.94
N ILE A 75 3.55 -8.47 5.26
CA ILE A 75 3.82 -7.66 6.46
C ILE A 75 2.95 -8.17 7.62
N LYS A 76 3.32 -9.32 8.16
CA LYS A 76 2.70 -9.92 9.35
C LYS A 76 3.78 -10.20 10.38
N ARG A 77 3.43 -10.02 11.68
CA ARG A 77 4.37 -10.32 12.77
C ARG A 77 4.85 -11.77 12.72
N GLU A 78 3.93 -12.70 12.43
CA GLU A 78 4.23 -14.12 12.35
C GLU A 78 5.22 -14.49 11.23
N LYS A 79 5.35 -13.63 10.19
CA LYS A 79 6.33 -13.82 9.12
C LYS A 79 7.67 -13.14 9.41
N LEU A 80 7.65 -11.99 10.09
CA LEU A 80 8.86 -11.24 10.40
C LEU A 80 9.58 -11.80 11.64
N ALA A 81 8.82 -12.28 12.62
CA ALA A 81 9.31 -12.92 13.84
C ALA A 81 8.33 -14.02 14.24
N PRO A 82 8.45 -15.25 13.70
CA PRO A 82 7.66 -16.39 14.12
C PRO A 82 7.85 -16.65 15.61
N PRO A 83 6.78 -16.88 16.40
CA PRO A 83 6.91 -17.11 17.84
C PRO A 83 7.76 -18.33 18.17
N GLU A 84 7.65 -19.41 17.40
CA GLU A 84 8.44 -20.63 17.56
C GLU A 84 9.94 -20.34 17.46
N LEU A 85 10.33 -19.50 16.50
CA LEU A 85 11.72 -19.11 16.29
C LEU A 85 12.23 -18.16 17.40
N VAL A 86 11.37 -17.30 17.94
CA VAL A 86 11.73 -16.45 19.09
C VAL A 86 12.00 -17.31 20.32
N ASP A 87 11.17 -18.33 20.56
CA ASP A 87 11.32 -19.25 21.71
C ASP A 87 12.61 -20.10 21.55
N GLU A 88 12.89 -20.59 20.35
CA GLU A 88 14.08 -21.37 20.06
C GLU A 88 15.37 -20.52 20.21
N LEU A 89 15.39 -19.30 19.67
CA LEU A 89 16.50 -18.37 19.87
C LEU A 89 16.70 -18.05 21.36
N ASN A 90 15.62 -17.82 22.13
CA ASN A 90 15.72 -17.60 23.57
C ASN A 90 16.40 -18.77 24.27
N ALA A 91 15.99 -20.02 23.98
CA ALA A 91 16.58 -21.21 24.56
C ALA A 91 18.08 -21.30 24.24
N LEU A 92 18.47 -21.10 22.99
CA LEU A 92 19.88 -21.13 22.55
C LEU A 92 20.73 -20.04 23.22
N PHE A 93 20.16 -18.84 23.42
CA PHE A 93 20.83 -17.76 24.14
C PHE A 93 20.95 -18.05 25.65
N GLU A 94 19.99 -18.72 26.28
CA GLU A 94 20.06 -19.16 27.67
C GLU A 94 21.11 -20.26 27.87
N GLU A 95 21.21 -21.21 26.93
CA GLU A 95 22.22 -22.26 26.92
C GLU A 95 23.62 -21.76 26.50
N GLN A 96 23.77 -20.50 26.12
CA GLN A 96 24.99 -19.90 25.57
C GLN A 96 25.53 -20.63 24.32
N ASN A 97 24.63 -21.30 23.58
CA ASN A 97 24.96 -22.03 22.36
C ASN A 97 24.86 -21.14 21.12
N TYR A 98 25.76 -20.16 21.04
CA TYR A 98 25.72 -19.14 19.98
C TYR A 98 26.02 -19.72 18.60
N GLN A 99 26.76 -20.86 18.53
CA GLN A 99 27.05 -21.49 17.25
C GLN A 99 25.77 -22.02 16.60
N GLN A 100 24.89 -22.68 17.36
CA GLN A 100 23.63 -23.17 16.86
C GLN A 100 22.66 -22.00 16.56
N ALA A 101 22.72 -20.92 17.34
CA ALA A 101 21.92 -19.72 17.06
C ALA A 101 22.32 -19.07 15.71
N ILE A 102 23.62 -19.07 15.35
CA ILE A 102 24.09 -18.60 14.04
C ILE A 102 23.56 -19.52 12.93
N GLU A 103 23.68 -20.84 13.10
CA GLU A 103 23.18 -21.81 12.12
C GLU A 103 21.68 -21.68 11.88
N LEU A 104 20.90 -21.48 12.95
CA LEU A 104 19.47 -21.23 12.87
C LEU A 104 19.16 -19.94 12.11
N CYS A 105 19.88 -18.86 12.36
CA CYS A 105 19.74 -17.59 11.65
C CYS A 105 20.11 -17.69 10.16
N ASP A 106 21.01 -18.60 9.79
CA ASP A 106 21.40 -18.83 8.40
C ASP A 106 20.38 -19.69 7.64
N GLN A 107 19.72 -20.62 8.33
CA GLN A 107 18.68 -21.47 7.75
C GLN A 107 17.37 -20.72 7.54
N GLU A 108 16.93 -19.96 8.52
CA GLU A 108 15.67 -19.22 8.54
C GLU A 108 15.91 -17.75 8.19
N LYS A 109 15.58 -17.34 6.96
CA LYS A 109 15.80 -15.97 6.47
C LYS A 109 14.58 -15.10 6.63
N ASN A 110 14.35 -14.58 7.83
CA ASN A 110 13.32 -13.58 8.12
C ASN A 110 13.93 -12.31 8.74
N TYR A 111 13.09 -11.33 9.05
CA TYR A 111 13.55 -10.06 9.62
C TYR A 111 14.35 -10.26 10.92
N LEU A 112 13.77 -11.02 11.88
CA LEU A 112 14.39 -11.24 13.20
C LEU A 112 15.73 -11.95 13.09
N THR A 113 15.83 -13.03 12.32
CA THR A 113 17.07 -13.82 12.18
C THR A 113 18.18 -13.02 11.52
N ARG A 114 17.86 -12.12 10.57
CA ARG A 114 18.86 -11.24 9.97
C ARG A 114 19.41 -10.25 10.97
N VAL A 115 18.53 -9.64 11.79
CA VAL A 115 18.93 -8.67 12.82
C VAL A 115 19.77 -9.36 13.91
N VAL A 116 19.28 -10.50 14.42
CA VAL A 116 20.00 -11.28 15.45
C VAL A 116 21.30 -11.84 14.89
N GLY A 117 21.29 -12.37 13.67
CA GLY A 117 22.48 -12.90 12.99
C GLY A 117 23.57 -11.84 12.81
N ALA A 118 23.19 -10.58 12.49
CA ALA A 118 24.15 -9.47 12.38
C ALA A 118 24.82 -9.14 13.72
N GLY A 119 24.08 -9.24 14.83
CA GLY A 119 24.64 -9.11 16.17
C GLY A 119 25.54 -10.27 16.55
N LEU A 120 25.11 -11.51 16.27
CA LEU A 120 25.90 -12.73 16.51
C LEU A 120 27.19 -12.75 15.71
N ALA A 121 27.20 -12.28 14.47
CA ALA A 121 28.41 -12.19 13.64
C ALA A 121 29.47 -11.25 14.22
N LYS A 122 29.09 -10.30 15.07
CA LYS A 122 30.00 -9.38 15.78
C LYS A 122 30.30 -9.83 17.22
N MET A 123 29.93 -11.05 17.60
CA MET A 123 30.25 -11.60 18.91
C MET A 123 31.78 -11.71 19.12
N GLY A 124 32.22 -11.41 20.33
CA GLY A 124 33.66 -11.34 20.67
C GLY A 124 34.25 -9.93 20.52
N HIS A 125 33.51 -8.97 19.99
CA HIS A 125 33.85 -7.55 19.98
C HIS A 125 33.19 -6.82 21.17
N HIS A 126 33.53 -5.55 21.34
CA HIS A 126 32.92 -4.70 22.36
C HIS A 126 31.41 -4.60 22.13
N PHE A 127 30.62 -4.53 23.21
CA PHE A 127 29.16 -4.45 23.17
C PHE A 127 28.62 -3.38 22.21
N ASP A 128 29.26 -2.20 22.18
CA ASP A 128 28.90 -1.11 21.25
C ASP A 128 29.00 -1.52 19.76
N THR A 129 29.97 -2.40 19.44
CA THR A 129 30.14 -2.89 18.08
C THR A 129 29.02 -3.87 17.69
N ILE A 130 28.61 -4.74 18.63
CA ILE A 130 27.48 -5.65 18.44
C ILE A 130 26.20 -4.84 18.24
N GLN A 131 25.95 -3.88 19.14
CA GLN A 131 24.76 -3.03 19.06
C GLN A 131 24.70 -2.21 17.77
N THR A 132 25.84 -1.69 17.33
CA THR A 132 25.93 -1.00 16.03
C THR A 132 25.53 -1.93 14.87
N GLY A 133 26.00 -3.17 14.85
CA GLY A 133 25.63 -4.13 13.83
C GLY A 133 24.16 -4.51 13.82
N VAL A 134 23.57 -4.67 14.99
CA VAL A 134 22.12 -4.89 15.15
C VAL A 134 21.34 -3.72 14.55
N ARG A 135 21.64 -2.48 14.95
CA ARG A 135 20.95 -1.26 14.47
C ARG A 135 21.13 -1.01 12.98
N GLU A 136 22.30 -1.29 12.42
CA GLU A 136 22.52 -1.21 10.98
C GLU A 136 21.59 -2.16 10.23
N MET A 137 21.49 -3.41 10.68
CA MET A 137 20.64 -4.42 10.06
C MET A 137 19.14 -4.13 10.26
N GLU A 138 18.74 -3.66 11.45
CA GLU A 138 17.37 -3.17 11.72
C GLU A 138 16.95 -2.08 10.73
N THR A 139 17.85 -1.12 10.51
CA THR A 139 17.60 -0.03 9.56
C THR A 139 17.49 -0.56 8.15
N GLU A 140 18.40 -1.44 7.73
CA GLU A 140 18.39 -2.03 6.38
C GLU A 140 17.11 -2.82 6.11
N GLU A 141 16.71 -3.70 7.02
CA GLU A 141 15.50 -4.51 6.88
C GLU A 141 14.22 -3.65 6.96
N SER A 142 14.20 -2.64 7.81
CA SER A 142 13.09 -1.68 7.87
C SER A 142 12.94 -0.92 6.55
N VAL A 143 14.04 -0.44 5.97
CA VAL A 143 14.04 0.26 4.67
C VAL A 143 13.49 -0.64 3.56
N LYS A 144 13.84 -1.93 3.53
CA LYS A 144 13.29 -2.89 2.55
C LYS A 144 11.76 -3.00 2.65
N LEU A 145 11.22 -3.04 3.86
CA LEU A 145 9.77 -3.06 4.08
C LEU A 145 9.11 -1.74 3.65
N PHE A 146 9.71 -0.59 3.97
CA PHE A 146 9.22 0.71 3.53
C PHE A 146 9.26 0.88 2.01
N GLN A 147 10.29 0.38 1.33
CA GLN A 147 10.37 0.39 -0.12
C GLN A 147 9.24 -0.43 -0.76
N LYS A 148 8.92 -1.62 -0.21
CA LYS A 148 7.78 -2.42 -0.70
C LYS A 148 6.46 -1.66 -0.62
N VAL A 149 6.19 -1.03 0.52
CA VAL A 149 4.96 -0.24 0.70
C VAL A 149 5.00 1.06 -0.11
N GLY A 150 6.18 1.60 -0.36
CA GLY A 150 6.42 2.83 -1.12
C GLY A 150 5.84 2.82 -2.54
N TRP A 151 5.77 1.67 -3.19
CA TRP A 151 5.13 1.53 -4.50
C TRP A 151 3.65 1.92 -4.49
N LEU A 152 2.92 1.65 -3.39
CA LEU A 152 1.53 2.09 -3.23
C LEU A 152 1.42 3.60 -3.12
N SER A 153 2.38 4.25 -2.42
CA SER A 153 2.44 5.71 -2.35
C SER A 153 2.62 6.33 -3.73
N LEU A 154 3.52 5.76 -4.54
CA LEU A 154 3.77 6.21 -5.90
C LEU A 154 2.51 6.09 -6.76
N LEU A 155 1.84 4.95 -6.74
CA LEU A 155 0.60 4.72 -7.50
C LEU A 155 -0.52 5.67 -7.07
N SER A 156 -0.67 5.89 -5.75
CA SER A 156 -1.65 6.83 -5.21
C SER A 156 -1.40 8.28 -5.65
N ALA A 157 -0.14 8.68 -5.82
CA ALA A 157 0.23 10.02 -6.29
C ALA A 157 0.07 10.15 -7.81
N ILE A 158 0.42 9.13 -8.59
CA ILE A 158 0.38 9.18 -10.06
C ILE A 158 -1.04 9.04 -10.60
N ALA A 159 -1.92 8.26 -9.97
CA ALA A 159 -3.26 8.01 -10.48
C ALA A 159 -4.09 9.29 -10.72
N PRO A 160 -4.14 10.29 -9.81
CA PRO A 160 -4.83 11.56 -10.07
C PRO A 160 -4.17 12.37 -11.20
N MET A 161 -2.83 12.33 -11.30
CA MET A 161 -2.10 13.01 -12.36
C MET A 161 -2.43 12.42 -13.74
N MET A 162 -2.55 11.10 -13.83
CA MET A 162 -3.00 10.42 -15.05
C MET A 162 -4.45 10.78 -15.40
N GLY A 163 -5.32 10.90 -14.39
CA GLY A 163 -6.69 11.41 -14.59
C GLY A 163 -6.69 12.83 -15.15
N LEU A 164 -5.91 13.73 -14.56
CA LEU A 164 -5.75 15.11 -15.04
C LEU A 164 -5.16 15.16 -16.46
N PHE A 165 -4.15 14.34 -16.73
CA PHE A 165 -3.57 14.22 -18.07
C PHE A 165 -4.64 13.79 -19.09
N GLY A 166 -5.54 12.89 -18.70
CA GLY A 166 -6.69 12.49 -19.52
C GLY A 166 -7.63 13.65 -19.83
N THR A 167 -7.90 14.54 -18.87
CA THR A 167 -8.75 15.72 -19.14
C THR A 167 -8.09 16.70 -20.11
N VAL A 168 -6.81 16.97 -19.91
CA VAL A 168 -6.08 17.91 -20.78
C VAL A 168 -6.00 17.40 -22.22
N THR A 169 -5.66 16.11 -22.39
CA THR A 169 -5.61 15.50 -23.71
C THR A 169 -6.98 15.39 -24.38
N GLY A 170 -8.03 15.02 -23.61
CA GLY A 170 -9.38 14.96 -24.11
C GLY A 170 -9.89 16.32 -24.58
N MET A 171 -9.68 17.37 -23.80
CA MET A 171 -10.05 18.73 -24.20
C MET A 171 -9.23 19.23 -25.40
N PHE A 172 -7.93 18.90 -25.45
CA PHE A 172 -7.10 19.26 -26.60
C PHE A 172 -7.62 18.67 -27.91
N VAL A 173 -8.01 17.41 -27.92
CA VAL A 173 -8.63 16.74 -29.07
C VAL A 173 -9.95 17.41 -29.45
N THR A 174 -10.83 17.66 -28.47
CA THR A 174 -12.14 18.28 -28.71
C THR A 174 -12.01 19.66 -29.33
N PHE A 175 -11.09 20.50 -28.83
CA PHE A 175 -10.84 21.82 -29.44
C PHE A 175 -10.19 21.73 -30.82
N GLY A 176 -9.37 20.71 -31.07
CA GLY A 176 -8.83 20.43 -32.39
C GLY A 176 -9.91 20.12 -33.43
N GLU A 177 -10.90 19.30 -33.04
CA GLU A 177 -12.07 19.00 -33.88
C GLU A 177 -12.92 20.23 -34.17
N ILE A 178 -13.14 21.10 -33.17
CA ILE A 178 -13.85 22.37 -33.35
C ILE A 178 -13.13 23.27 -34.35
N ALA A 179 -11.82 23.41 -34.22
CA ALA A 179 -11.01 24.23 -35.14
C ALA A 179 -11.05 23.69 -36.56
N ALA A 180 -10.98 22.37 -36.75
CA ALA A 180 -11.07 21.71 -38.05
C ALA A 180 -12.45 21.86 -38.71
N ALA A 181 -13.52 21.93 -37.91
CA ALA A 181 -14.88 22.16 -38.38
C ALA A 181 -15.24 23.65 -38.68
N GLY A 182 -14.26 24.55 -38.69
CA GLY A 182 -14.46 25.99 -38.95
C GLY A 182 -15.29 26.71 -37.89
N GLY A 183 -15.33 26.19 -36.65
CA GLY A 183 -16.06 26.75 -35.52
C GLY A 183 -17.54 26.38 -35.45
N SER A 184 -18.11 25.68 -36.42
CA SER A 184 -19.52 25.26 -36.46
C SER A 184 -19.71 23.93 -35.75
N VAL A 185 -19.64 23.94 -34.38
CA VAL A 185 -19.82 22.73 -33.58
C VAL A 185 -21.09 22.87 -32.74
N SER A 186 -21.87 21.79 -32.63
CA SER A 186 -23.07 21.82 -31.80
C SER A 186 -22.70 21.80 -30.30
N PRO A 187 -23.46 22.47 -29.42
CA PRO A 187 -23.26 22.42 -27.97
C PRO A 187 -23.22 20.97 -27.43
N ALA A 188 -23.96 20.05 -28.06
CA ALA A 188 -23.98 18.64 -27.67
C ALA A 188 -22.64 17.92 -27.92
N GLN A 189 -21.98 18.22 -29.04
CA GLN A 189 -20.63 17.64 -29.34
C GLN A 189 -19.58 18.16 -28.34
N LEU A 190 -19.63 19.48 -28.04
CA LEU A 190 -18.72 20.06 -27.05
C LEU A 190 -18.96 19.45 -25.66
N ALA A 191 -20.20 19.30 -25.23
CA ALA A 191 -20.54 18.66 -23.96
C ALA A 191 -20.08 17.20 -23.88
N GLY A 192 -20.16 16.46 -25.00
CA GLY A 192 -19.66 15.09 -25.14
C GLY A 192 -18.15 14.99 -24.89
N GLY A 193 -17.36 15.84 -25.53
CA GLY A 193 -15.90 15.87 -25.36
C GLY A 193 -15.48 16.24 -23.93
N ILE A 194 -16.14 17.23 -23.31
CA ILE A 194 -15.90 17.61 -21.93
C ILE A 194 -16.26 16.46 -20.97
N LYS A 195 -17.41 15.81 -21.16
CA LYS A 195 -17.84 14.65 -20.37
C LYS A 195 -16.80 13.54 -20.38
N LEU A 196 -16.29 13.20 -21.55
CA LEU A 196 -15.24 12.21 -21.76
C LEU A 196 -13.95 12.55 -20.98
N ALA A 197 -13.52 13.81 -21.08
CA ALA A 197 -12.37 14.29 -20.35
C ALA A 197 -12.56 14.13 -18.83
N LEU A 198 -13.69 14.52 -18.27
CA LEU A 198 -13.96 14.41 -16.83
C LEU A 198 -13.99 12.97 -16.31
N VAL A 199 -14.40 12.00 -17.14
CA VAL A 199 -14.41 10.58 -16.76
C VAL A 199 -13.03 10.08 -16.33
N THR A 200 -11.97 10.46 -17.02
CA THR A 200 -10.61 10.02 -16.68
C THR A 200 -10.15 10.53 -15.31
N THR A 201 -10.53 11.75 -14.94
CA THR A 201 -10.24 12.29 -13.59
C THR A 201 -11.00 11.54 -12.50
N ILE A 202 -12.28 11.25 -12.73
CA ILE A 202 -13.07 10.45 -11.79
C ILE A 202 -12.44 9.08 -11.59
N LEU A 203 -12.04 8.40 -12.65
CA LEU A 203 -11.36 7.11 -12.58
C LEU A 203 -10.03 7.21 -11.82
N GLY A 204 -9.21 8.22 -12.10
CA GLY A 204 -7.95 8.45 -11.41
C GLY A 204 -8.11 8.64 -9.90
N LEU A 205 -9.09 9.46 -9.48
CA LEU A 205 -9.39 9.68 -8.07
C LEU A 205 -9.98 8.45 -7.39
N THR A 206 -10.83 7.70 -8.08
CA THR A 206 -11.44 6.46 -7.58
C THR A 206 -10.38 5.41 -7.26
N VAL A 207 -9.27 5.37 -8.00
CA VAL A 207 -8.13 4.50 -7.71
C VAL A 207 -7.24 5.10 -6.61
N ALA A 208 -6.92 6.39 -6.68
CA ALA A 208 -5.97 7.04 -5.81
C ALA A 208 -6.39 7.03 -4.33
N ILE A 209 -7.66 7.30 -4.06
CA ILE A 209 -8.17 7.45 -2.68
C ILE A 209 -8.05 6.14 -1.90
N PRO A 210 -8.56 4.99 -2.38
CA PRO A 210 -8.41 3.72 -1.66
C PRO A 210 -6.93 3.30 -1.52
N VAL A 211 -6.14 3.44 -2.60
CA VAL A 211 -4.72 3.08 -2.58
C VAL A 211 -3.96 3.90 -1.53
N GLY A 212 -4.23 5.20 -1.43
CA GLY A 212 -3.62 6.07 -0.41
C GLY A 212 -4.02 5.69 1.02
N LEU A 213 -5.27 5.31 1.24
CA LEU A 213 -5.73 4.82 2.54
C LEU A 213 -5.03 3.52 2.92
N PHE A 214 -4.94 2.54 2.00
CA PHE A 214 -4.25 1.29 2.26
C PHE A 214 -2.75 1.49 2.46
N PHE A 215 -2.11 2.38 1.71
CA PHE A 215 -0.72 2.77 1.93
C PHE A 215 -0.51 3.26 3.37
N PHE A 216 -1.36 4.17 3.85
CA PHE A 216 -1.24 4.71 5.21
C PHE A 216 -1.38 3.61 6.28
N VAL A 217 -2.35 2.71 6.13
CA VAL A 217 -2.57 1.58 7.04
C VAL A 217 -1.36 0.64 7.04
N LEU A 218 -0.85 0.29 5.86
CA LEU A 218 0.31 -0.60 5.72
C LEU A 218 1.59 0.04 6.27
N LYS A 219 1.82 1.32 6.00
CA LYS A 219 2.95 2.07 6.54
C LYS A 219 2.95 2.04 8.08
N ASN A 220 1.82 2.33 8.71
CA ASN A 220 1.70 2.29 10.17
C ASN A 220 1.89 0.87 10.71
N ARG A 221 1.43 -0.15 9.96
CA ARG A 221 1.64 -1.55 10.31
C ARG A 221 3.13 -1.94 10.26
N VAL A 222 3.87 -1.49 9.24
CA VAL A 222 5.33 -1.67 9.16
C VAL A 222 5.99 -1.08 10.39
N VAL A 223 5.75 0.21 10.68
CA VAL A 223 6.34 0.89 11.85
C VAL A 223 6.09 0.11 13.13
N ARG A 224 4.85 -0.29 13.37
CA ARG A 224 4.48 -1.02 14.59
C ARG A 224 5.22 -2.36 14.71
N ILE A 225 5.24 -3.16 13.63
CA ILE A 225 5.84 -4.50 13.68
C ILE A 225 7.36 -4.40 13.78
N THR A 226 8.00 -3.49 13.02
CA THR A 226 9.45 -3.31 13.09
C THR A 226 9.89 -2.84 14.47
N THR A 227 9.18 -1.88 15.09
CA THR A 227 9.48 -1.45 16.47
C THR A 227 9.35 -2.60 17.47
N GLU A 228 8.31 -3.43 17.34
CA GLU A 228 8.11 -4.59 18.23
C GLU A 228 9.23 -5.64 18.05
N VAL A 229 9.62 -5.94 16.81
CA VAL A 229 10.64 -6.95 16.52
C VAL A 229 12.04 -6.44 16.87
N ASN A 230 12.31 -5.15 16.67
CA ASN A 230 13.59 -4.54 17.07
C ASN A 230 13.77 -4.59 18.60
N ALA A 231 12.71 -4.28 19.36
CA ALA A 231 12.76 -4.41 20.81
C ALA A 231 13.06 -5.84 21.26
N LEU A 232 12.49 -6.85 20.58
CA LEU A 232 12.81 -8.27 20.83
C LEU A 232 14.27 -8.58 20.50
N ALA A 233 14.79 -8.07 19.39
CA ALA A 233 16.18 -8.29 19.00
C ALA A 233 17.17 -7.63 19.98
N GLU A 234 16.89 -6.40 20.43
CA GLU A 234 17.72 -5.73 21.43
C GLU A 234 17.74 -6.51 22.76
N ASP A 235 16.61 -7.08 23.21
CA ASP A 235 16.52 -7.87 24.47
C ASP A 235 17.46 -9.10 24.47
N PHE A 236 17.63 -9.75 23.32
CA PHE A 236 18.61 -10.85 23.18
C PHE A 236 20.05 -10.41 23.54
N PHE A 237 20.42 -9.19 23.22
CA PHE A 237 21.77 -8.67 23.40
C PHE A 237 21.98 -7.90 24.71
N GLU A 238 20.92 -7.43 25.40
CA GLU A 238 21.08 -6.77 26.71
C GLU A 238 21.79 -7.63 27.76
N ARG A 239 21.63 -8.94 27.67
CA ARG A 239 22.32 -9.92 28.56
C ARG A 239 23.86 -9.86 28.45
N PHE A 240 24.39 -9.36 27.33
CA PHE A 240 25.84 -9.18 27.13
C PHE A 240 26.37 -7.89 27.72
N ARG A 241 25.52 -6.90 27.94
CA ARG A 241 25.88 -5.62 28.55
C ARG A 241 26.41 -5.78 29.98
N ALA A 242 25.89 -6.75 30.72
CA ALA A 242 26.29 -7.00 32.10
C ALA A 242 27.67 -7.69 32.25
N LYS A 243 28.27 -8.14 31.15
CA LYS A 243 29.57 -8.86 31.17
C LYS A 243 30.73 -8.07 30.53
N SER A 244 30.47 -6.87 30.03
CA SER A 244 31.47 -5.94 29.48
C SER A 244 31.83 -4.88 30.51
#